data_7217f14d8a25f7d99f6116a23ec5c373
#
_entry.id   7217f14d8a25f7d99f6116a23ec5c373
#
_cell.length_a   1.000
_cell.length_b   1.000
_cell.length_c   1.000
_cell.angle_alpha   90.00
_cell.angle_beta   90.00
_cell.angle_gamma   90.00
#
_symmetry.space_group_name_H-M   'P 1'
#
loop_
_entity.id
_entity.type
_entity.pdbx_description
1 polymer ?
#
loop_
_entity_poly.entity_id
_entity_poly.type
_entity_poly.pdbx_seq_one_letter_code
_entity_poly.pdbx_strand_id
1 'polypeptide(L)'
;MLQAIGLTSIHRRDLPPAVDDLTFEARSGSVTALLGAPGSGKTAALRLMLELDSGRGVTYFRGSPLHRIAHPAREVGVLLGDVPGHPARTARGQLRMLCAAAGVSASRAEEMLDAVGLAALGGQRLDMLSLGMDRRLGLASALLGDPQTLILDEPCRGLSPGENSWLYGLLRSRASCGGTVLLTTSDPKEAARLADRVITLDEGRLVADQDAAAFARTRLRPRVAVRTPHAVRLAAAVAREARVAQRSVEVVTEEGGLLSVYGSNCAEIGETAFRHGVLVHRLSDEVGDTGPAVAPTPDPAPVPEAQKRPVPAAAERPGPLCPPPPPRPVRSPLRPLRYEIRRLLGVRTAALIAAAALVASLALCVLLARISDTPLPALLAAWPDYLPLPPAAFGAGLVGALSYGEEFRYPALAAARGTVPRRLGLLLAKLTVTAVFALLLAVLVAVADAQALHLVYGTDMTPAPRNWPVLVASWGGLAVGCAWAGLLAAGVFRVAAAGVAAVLAVPVLIAPLVQAALVVPSARSIAGLPGRLRELAWVQLPQQADLWLMVAVRLVAQPFGAALALSLSALICAYLFTGLRRRARW
;
A
#
# COMPACT_ATOMS: atom_id res chain seq x y z
N MET A 1 13.01 -18.56 -6.79
CA MET A 1 13.13 -19.20 -5.47
C MET A 1 12.96 -18.13 -4.40
N LEU A 2 12.09 -18.39 -3.44
CA LEU A 2 11.81 -17.53 -2.30
C LEU A 2 11.98 -18.39 -1.05
N GLN A 3 12.71 -17.89 -0.05
CA GLN A 3 12.97 -18.60 1.20
C GLN A 3 12.58 -17.70 2.37
N ALA A 4 11.74 -18.21 3.24
CA ALA A 4 11.38 -17.61 4.52
C ALA A 4 12.07 -18.40 5.62
N ILE A 5 12.79 -17.74 6.52
CA ILE A 5 13.61 -18.41 7.56
C ILE A 5 13.31 -17.75 8.92
N GLY A 6 12.76 -18.54 9.86
CA GLY A 6 12.55 -18.15 11.24
C GLY A 6 11.65 -16.95 11.43
N LEU A 7 10.62 -16.78 10.57
CA LEU A 7 9.73 -15.64 10.65
C LEU A 7 8.89 -15.70 11.92
N THR A 8 9.02 -14.67 12.77
CA THR A 8 8.24 -14.54 14.02
C THR A 8 7.74 -13.11 14.16
N SER A 9 6.44 -12.94 14.35
CA SER A 9 5.83 -11.62 14.57
C SER A 9 6.16 -11.08 15.96
N ILE A 10 6.18 -9.74 16.11
CA ILE A 10 6.36 -9.13 17.44
C ILE A 10 5.17 -9.49 18.33
N HIS A 11 5.49 -10.00 19.50
CA HIS A 11 4.52 -10.32 20.54
C HIS A 11 3.76 -9.05 20.97
N ARG A 12 2.43 -9.07 20.91
CA ARG A 12 1.60 -8.06 21.56
C ARG A 12 1.36 -8.51 23.00
N ARG A 13 1.37 -7.56 23.93
CA ARG A 13 1.03 -7.87 25.33
C ARG A 13 -0.28 -8.67 25.34
N ASP A 14 -0.28 -9.86 25.94
CA ASP A 14 -1.43 -10.74 26.15
C ASP A 14 -1.96 -11.57 24.95
N LEU A 15 -1.27 -11.58 23.78
CA LEU A 15 -1.67 -12.41 22.65
C LEU A 15 -0.48 -13.20 22.10
N PRO A 16 -0.66 -14.47 21.72
CA PRO A 16 0.40 -15.23 21.05
C PRO A 16 0.83 -14.54 19.76
N PRO A 17 2.07 -14.78 19.29
CA PRO A 17 2.53 -14.21 18.02
C PRO A 17 1.66 -14.73 16.89
N ALA A 18 1.27 -13.85 15.95
CA ALA A 18 0.46 -14.24 14.80
C ALA A 18 1.23 -15.17 13.82
N VAL A 19 2.55 -15.16 13.89
CA VAL A 19 3.47 -16.08 13.18
C VAL A 19 4.60 -16.41 14.14
N ASP A 20 4.92 -17.70 14.28
CA ASP A 20 5.91 -18.21 15.21
C ASP A 20 6.85 -19.21 14.52
N ASP A 21 8.12 -18.84 14.38
CA ASP A 21 9.21 -19.62 13.79
C ASP A 21 8.88 -20.27 12.42
N LEU A 22 8.24 -19.49 11.54
CA LEU A 22 7.83 -19.99 10.22
C LEU A 22 9.02 -20.07 9.27
N THR A 23 9.36 -21.28 8.84
CA THR A 23 10.43 -21.56 7.88
C THR A 23 9.91 -22.40 6.74
N PHE A 24 10.00 -21.91 5.50
CA PHE A 24 9.62 -22.62 4.29
C PHE A 24 10.29 -22.06 3.03
N GLU A 25 10.15 -22.81 1.94
CA GLU A 25 10.67 -22.44 0.64
C GLU A 25 9.59 -22.54 -0.45
N ALA A 26 9.50 -21.50 -1.30
CA ALA A 26 8.72 -21.55 -2.56
C ALA A 26 9.70 -21.61 -3.74
N ARG A 27 9.62 -22.69 -4.52
CA ARG A 27 10.55 -22.98 -5.63
C ARG A 27 10.23 -22.14 -6.86
N SER A 28 11.26 -21.87 -7.66
CA SER A 28 11.06 -21.29 -9.00
C SER A 28 10.42 -22.32 -9.91
N GLY A 29 9.58 -21.84 -10.83
CA GLY A 29 8.86 -22.73 -11.75
C GLY A 29 7.65 -23.42 -11.15
N SER A 30 7.25 -23.06 -9.93
CA SER A 30 6.13 -23.69 -9.23
C SER A 30 5.20 -22.69 -8.53
N VAL A 31 3.99 -23.14 -8.29
CA VAL A 31 2.98 -22.44 -7.48
C VAL A 31 2.94 -23.07 -6.11
N THR A 32 3.22 -22.30 -5.07
CA THR A 32 3.14 -22.72 -3.66
C THR A 32 1.93 -22.05 -3.00
N ALA A 33 1.06 -22.85 -2.37
CA ALA A 33 -0.06 -22.35 -1.59
C ALA A 33 0.25 -22.40 -0.09
N LEU A 34 0.03 -21.29 0.59
CA LEU A 34 0.01 -21.21 2.06
C LEU A 34 -1.44 -21.32 2.52
N LEU A 35 -1.81 -22.50 2.98
CA LEU A 35 -3.16 -22.88 3.39
C LEU A 35 -3.34 -22.70 4.90
N GLY A 36 -4.49 -22.23 5.33
CA GLY A 36 -4.87 -22.18 6.75
C GLY A 36 -6.22 -21.52 6.97
N ALA A 37 -6.80 -21.73 8.12
CA ALA A 37 -8.05 -21.09 8.50
C ALA A 37 -7.96 -19.55 8.52
N PRO A 38 -9.08 -18.81 8.44
CA PRO A 38 -9.08 -17.39 8.72
C PRO A 38 -8.45 -17.12 10.10
N GLY A 39 -7.49 -16.18 10.16
CA GLY A 39 -6.77 -15.89 11.41
C GLY A 39 -5.53 -16.73 11.69
N SER A 40 -5.22 -17.79 10.92
CA SER A 40 -4.05 -18.66 11.11
C SER A 40 -2.68 -17.99 10.89
N GLY A 41 -2.63 -16.69 10.60
CA GLY A 41 -1.38 -15.94 10.42
C GLY A 41 -0.88 -15.79 8.97
N LYS A 42 -1.61 -16.26 7.94
CA LYS A 42 -1.21 -16.20 6.52
C LYS A 42 -0.83 -14.79 6.06
N THR A 43 -1.73 -13.84 6.20
CA THR A 43 -1.49 -12.43 5.83
C THR A 43 -0.36 -11.82 6.65
N ALA A 44 -0.25 -12.16 7.94
CA ALA A 44 0.84 -11.70 8.80
C ALA A 44 2.20 -12.25 8.31
N ALA A 45 2.25 -13.52 7.89
CA ALA A 45 3.45 -14.11 7.30
C ALA A 45 3.87 -13.37 6.02
N LEU A 46 2.94 -13.10 5.09
CA LEU A 46 3.24 -12.33 3.88
C LEU A 46 3.74 -10.91 4.21
N ARG A 47 3.15 -10.25 5.21
CA ARG A 47 3.57 -8.89 5.63
C ARG A 47 4.96 -8.87 6.25
N LEU A 48 5.31 -9.91 7.02
CA LEU A 48 6.67 -10.10 7.55
C LEU A 48 7.67 -10.34 6.41
N MET A 49 7.34 -11.24 5.47
CA MET A 49 8.17 -11.55 4.31
C MET A 49 8.46 -10.30 3.47
N LEU A 50 7.50 -9.40 3.35
CA LEU A 50 7.60 -8.15 2.60
C LEU A 50 8.17 -6.99 3.43
N GLU A 51 8.69 -7.24 4.63
CA GLU A 51 9.24 -6.23 5.54
C GLU A 51 8.24 -5.07 5.82
N LEU A 52 6.93 -5.34 5.72
CA LEU A 52 5.88 -4.37 6.01
C LEU A 52 5.60 -4.28 7.50
N ASP A 53 5.64 -5.41 8.19
CA ASP A 53 5.51 -5.50 9.65
C ASP A 53 6.87 -5.82 10.27
N SER A 54 7.06 -5.41 11.52
CA SER A 54 8.28 -5.70 12.25
C SER A 54 8.19 -7.09 12.88
N GLY A 55 9.27 -7.86 12.78
CA GLY A 55 9.38 -9.21 13.33
C GLY A 55 10.83 -9.68 13.40
N ARG A 56 11.02 -10.96 13.64
CA ARG A 56 12.29 -11.66 13.56
C ARG A 56 12.29 -12.55 12.31
N GLY A 57 13.47 -13.01 11.92
CA GLY A 57 13.65 -13.85 10.73
C GLY A 57 13.98 -13.04 9.48
N VAL A 58 14.21 -13.72 8.39
CA VAL A 58 14.66 -13.13 7.12
C VAL A 58 13.96 -13.81 5.95
N THR A 59 13.62 -13.05 4.92
CA THR A 59 13.11 -13.58 3.65
C THR A 59 14.06 -13.24 2.51
N TYR A 60 14.48 -14.27 1.77
CA TYR A 60 15.32 -14.12 0.60
C TYR A 60 14.48 -14.26 -0.68
N PHE A 61 14.57 -13.27 -1.55
CA PHE A 61 14.04 -13.26 -2.90
C PHE A 61 15.19 -13.49 -3.86
N ARG A 62 15.28 -14.69 -4.45
CA ARG A 62 16.40 -15.09 -5.32
C ARG A 62 17.79 -14.85 -4.68
N GLY A 63 17.90 -15.18 -3.40
CA GLY A 63 19.16 -15.06 -2.62
C GLY A 63 19.44 -13.67 -2.04
N SER A 64 18.55 -12.69 -2.24
CA SER A 64 18.73 -11.35 -1.69
C SER A 64 17.54 -10.94 -0.83
N PRO A 65 17.74 -10.36 0.37
CA PRO A 65 16.64 -9.81 1.15
C PRO A 65 16.04 -8.58 0.47
N LEU A 66 14.72 -8.32 0.72
CA LEU A 66 13.97 -7.30 -0.01
C LEU A 66 14.59 -5.90 0.06
N HIS A 67 15.12 -5.52 1.21
CA HIS A 67 15.77 -4.21 1.43
C HIS A 67 17.07 -4.01 0.65
N ARG A 68 17.72 -5.09 0.17
CA ARG A 68 18.92 -5.04 -0.69
C ARG A 68 18.59 -5.03 -2.18
N ILE A 69 17.35 -5.32 -2.57
CA ILE A 69 16.92 -5.29 -3.96
C ILE A 69 16.76 -3.82 -4.40
N ALA A 70 17.45 -3.43 -5.46
CA ALA A 70 17.45 -2.05 -5.95
C ALA A 70 16.06 -1.59 -6.40
N HIS A 71 15.27 -2.47 -7.00
CA HIS A 71 13.94 -2.21 -7.55
C HIS A 71 12.95 -3.32 -7.17
N PRO A 72 12.48 -3.37 -5.90
CA PRO A 72 11.63 -4.45 -5.42
C PRO A 72 10.38 -4.70 -6.26
N ALA A 73 9.70 -3.65 -6.72
CA ALA A 73 8.49 -3.77 -7.53
C ALA A 73 8.67 -4.39 -8.92
N ARG A 74 9.92 -4.51 -9.38
CA ARG A 74 10.24 -5.20 -10.63
C ARG A 74 10.58 -6.66 -10.41
N GLU A 75 10.99 -7.02 -9.20
CA GLU A 75 11.37 -8.38 -8.84
C GLU A 75 10.24 -9.11 -8.12
N VAL A 76 9.43 -8.38 -7.34
CA VAL A 76 8.35 -8.92 -6.52
C VAL A 76 7.04 -8.19 -6.82
N GLY A 77 6.09 -8.91 -7.37
CA GLY A 77 4.70 -8.45 -7.54
C GLY A 77 3.87 -8.87 -6.33
N VAL A 78 3.10 -7.94 -5.78
CA VAL A 78 2.41 -8.14 -4.53
C VAL A 78 0.93 -7.78 -4.66
N LEU A 79 0.05 -8.72 -4.26
CA LEU A 79 -1.36 -8.50 -4.01
C LEU A 79 -1.63 -8.86 -2.55
N LEU A 80 -1.80 -7.86 -1.67
CA LEU A 80 -2.18 -8.07 -0.29
C LEU A 80 -3.64 -7.70 -0.11
N GLY A 81 -4.41 -8.58 0.49
CA GLY A 81 -5.76 -8.43 1.01
C GLY A 81 -6.63 -7.32 0.39
N ASP A 82 -7.36 -6.64 1.22
CA ASP A 82 -8.08 -5.43 0.86
C ASP A 82 -7.10 -4.24 0.95
N VAL A 83 -6.43 -3.94 -0.17
CA VAL A 83 -5.54 -2.80 -0.26
C VAL A 83 -6.24 -1.71 -1.08
N PRO A 84 -7.13 -0.93 -0.44
CA PRO A 84 -7.92 0.05 -1.16
C PRO A 84 -7.03 1.14 -1.73
N GLY A 85 -7.14 1.36 -3.04
CA GLY A 85 -6.70 2.60 -3.65
C GLY A 85 -7.57 3.77 -3.18
N HIS A 86 -7.20 4.99 -3.53
CA HIS A 86 -8.04 6.15 -3.22
C HIS A 86 -9.39 6.04 -3.97
N PRO A 87 -10.55 6.06 -3.29
CA PRO A 87 -11.86 5.76 -3.89
C PRO A 87 -12.20 6.66 -5.09
N ALA A 88 -11.85 7.94 -5.05
CA ALA A 88 -12.12 8.88 -6.14
C ALA A 88 -11.20 8.70 -7.37
N ARG A 89 -10.21 7.82 -7.34
CA ARG A 89 -9.30 7.58 -8.45
C ARG A 89 -9.88 6.58 -9.43
N THR A 90 -9.58 6.74 -10.71
CA THR A 90 -9.96 5.77 -11.74
C THR A 90 -8.99 4.59 -11.77
N ALA A 91 -9.44 3.40 -12.21
CA ALA A 91 -8.61 2.21 -12.35
C ALA A 91 -7.38 2.47 -13.24
N ARG A 92 -7.58 3.14 -14.39
CA ARG A 92 -6.49 3.59 -15.30
C ARG A 92 -5.55 4.57 -14.61
N GLY A 93 -6.08 5.55 -13.89
CA GLY A 93 -5.30 6.54 -13.14
C GLY A 93 -4.43 5.89 -12.06
N GLN A 94 -4.95 4.88 -11.37
CA GLN A 94 -4.23 4.10 -10.37
C GLN A 94 -3.05 3.35 -11.00
N LEU A 95 -3.29 2.58 -12.07
CA LEU A 95 -2.21 1.82 -12.73
C LEU A 95 -1.16 2.73 -13.36
N ARG A 96 -1.54 3.84 -14.01
CA ARG A 96 -0.58 4.81 -14.57
C ARG A 96 0.29 5.46 -13.50
N MET A 97 -0.25 5.69 -12.31
CA MET A 97 0.53 6.17 -11.17
C MET A 97 1.53 5.10 -10.72
N LEU A 98 1.09 3.85 -10.58
CA LEU A 98 1.96 2.72 -10.20
C LEU A 98 3.02 2.42 -11.26
N CYS A 99 2.73 2.59 -12.56
CA CYS A 99 3.74 2.54 -13.63
C CYS A 99 4.86 3.56 -13.40
N ALA A 100 4.51 4.79 -12.99
CA ALA A 100 5.52 5.81 -12.67
C ALA A 100 6.37 5.42 -11.45
N ALA A 101 5.75 4.80 -10.43
CA ALA A 101 6.46 4.28 -9.26
C ALA A 101 7.40 3.12 -9.61
N ALA A 102 6.95 2.18 -10.44
CA ALA A 102 7.75 1.05 -10.90
C ALA A 102 8.79 1.43 -11.98
N GLY A 103 8.73 2.64 -12.54
CA GLY A 103 9.61 3.10 -13.61
C GLY A 103 9.35 2.36 -14.94
N VAL A 104 8.10 2.00 -15.20
CA VAL A 104 7.65 1.40 -16.47
C VAL A 104 6.84 2.39 -17.31
N SER A 105 6.66 2.09 -18.61
CA SER A 105 5.87 2.91 -19.51
C SER A 105 4.43 3.04 -19.04
N ALA A 106 3.79 4.18 -19.32
CA ALA A 106 2.37 4.38 -19.01
C ALA A 106 1.44 3.52 -19.87
N SER A 107 1.89 3.07 -21.07
CA SER A 107 1.18 2.14 -21.95
C SER A 107 0.95 0.79 -21.26
N ARG A 108 1.88 0.40 -20.37
CA ARG A 108 1.75 -0.85 -19.59
C ARG A 108 0.46 -0.89 -18.75
N ALA A 109 -0.07 0.26 -18.34
CA ALA A 109 -1.35 0.32 -17.61
C ALA A 109 -2.52 -0.17 -18.48
N GLU A 110 -2.54 0.20 -19.75
CA GLU A 110 -3.58 -0.26 -20.71
C GLU A 110 -3.44 -1.76 -20.99
N GLU A 111 -2.19 -2.20 -21.26
CA GLU A 111 -1.89 -3.62 -21.48
C GLU A 111 -2.35 -4.49 -20.29
N MET A 112 -2.12 -4.02 -19.06
CA MET A 112 -2.53 -4.76 -17.88
C MET A 112 -4.03 -4.72 -17.64
N LEU A 113 -4.71 -3.60 -17.95
CA LEU A 113 -6.17 -3.53 -17.89
C LEU A 113 -6.81 -4.50 -18.89
N ASP A 114 -6.23 -4.61 -20.08
CA ASP A 114 -6.69 -5.55 -21.09
C ASP A 114 -6.45 -7.00 -20.64
N ALA A 115 -5.25 -7.31 -20.17
CA ALA A 115 -4.88 -8.65 -19.69
C ALA A 115 -5.79 -9.17 -18.56
N VAL A 116 -6.30 -8.27 -17.68
CA VAL A 116 -7.23 -8.65 -16.60
C VAL A 116 -8.72 -8.46 -16.97
N GLY A 117 -9.02 -8.12 -18.24
CA GLY A 117 -10.39 -7.92 -18.71
C GLY A 117 -11.10 -6.70 -18.13
N LEU A 118 -10.35 -5.63 -17.79
CA LEU A 118 -10.89 -4.38 -17.25
C LEU A 118 -10.68 -3.18 -18.19
N ALA A 119 -10.32 -3.40 -19.46
CA ALA A 119 -10.03 -2.32 -20.41
C ALA A 119 -11.18 -1.32 -20.56
N ALA A 120 -12.42 -1.80 -20.72
CA ALA A 120 -13.62 -0.96 -20.84
C ALA A 120 -13.94 -0.18 -19.54
N LEU A 121 -13.50 -0.67 -18.38
CA LEU A 121 -13.75 -0.11 -17.06
C LEU A 121 -12.60 0.77 -16.55
N GLY A 122 -11.58 1.01 -17.37
CA GLY A 122 -10.40 1.80 -16.98
C GLY A 122 -10.72 3.23 -16.51
N GLY A 123 -11.80 3.82 -16.99
CA GLY A 123 -12.31 5.13 -16.55
C GLY A 123 -13.16 5.10 -15.28
N GLN A 124 -13.56 3.91 -14.79
CA GLN A 124 -14.40 3.77 -13.61
C GLN A 124 -13.61 4.06 -12.33
N ARG A 125 -14.28 4.67 -11.33
CA ARG A 125 -13.69 4.97 -10.03
C ARG A 125 -13.54 3.70 -9.21
N LEU A 126 -12.52 3.66 -8.34
CA LEU A 126 -12.21 2.49 -7.52
C LEU A 126 -13.33 2.15 -6.53
N ASP A 127 -14.05 3.16 -6.01
CA ASP A 127 -15.20 2.95 -5.12
C ASP A 127 -16.42 2.29 -5.78
N MET A 128 -16.45 2.26 -7.12
CA MET A 128 -17.53 1.65 -7.91
C MET A 128 -17.20 0.23 -8.40
N LEU A 129 -16.00 -0.28 -8.11
CA LEU A 129 -15.59 -1.60 -8.51
C LEU A 129 -16.19 -2.67 -7.58
N SER A 130 -16.63 -3.79 -8.16
CA SER A 130 -16.95 -4.98 -7.37
C SER A 130 -15.68 -5.58 -6.74
N LEU A 131 -15.85 -6.43 -5.72
CA LEU A 131 -14.72 -7.10 -5.08
C LEU A 131 -13.86 -7.88 -6.09
N GLY A 132 -14.47 -8.61 -7.02
CA GLY A 132 -13.74 -9.34 -8.06
C GLY A 132 -13.01 -8.43 -9.04
N MET A 133 -13.60 -7.27 -9.40
CA MET A 133 -12.93 -6.27 -10.24
C MET A 133 -11.74 -5.64 -9.52
N ASP A 134 -11.88 -5.34 -8.22
CA ASP A 134 -10.80 -4.80 -7.40
C ASP A 134 -9.64 -5.81 -7.27
N ARG A 135 -9.94 -7.10 -7.09
CA ARG A 135 -8.94 -8.18 -7.10
C ARG A 135 -8.20 -8.28 -8.42
N ARG A 136 -8.90 -8.21 -9.55
CA ARG A 136 -8.29 -8.20 -10.88
C ARG A 136 -7.41 -6.97 -11.10
N LEU A 137 -7.84 -5.80 -10.63
CA LEU A 137 -7.03 -4.59 -10.68
C LEU A 137 -5.78 -4.70 -9.78
N GLY A 138 -5.92 -5.29 -8.60
CA GLY A 138 -4.80 -5.60 -7.71
C GLY A 138 -3.78 -6.54 -8.38
N LEU A 139 -4.26 -7.58 -9.07
CA LEU A 139 -3.41 -8.48 -9.85
C LEU A 139 -2.71 -7.74 -11.01
N ALA A 140 -3.43 -6.89 -11.75
CA ALA A 140 -2.84 -6.02 -12.76
C ALA A 140 -1.72 -5.17 -12.18
N SER A 141 -1.93 -4.61 -10.98
CA SER A 141 -0.92 -3.82 -10.26
C SER A 141 0.32 -4.65 -9.90
N ALA A 142 0.12 -5.89 -9.45
CA ALA A 142 1.21 -6.82 -9.14
C ALA A 142 2.04 -7.20 -10.37
N LEU A 143 1.41 -7.27 -11.54
CA LEU A 143 2.04 -7.67 -12.81
C LEU A 143 2.71 -6.52 -13.58
N LEU A 144 2.52 -5.25 -13.17
CA LEU A 144 3.04 -4.08 -13.88
C LEU A 144 4.54 -4.14 -14.18
N GLY A 145 5.33 -4.52 -13.19
CA GLY A 145 6.79 -4.59 -13.28
C GLY A 145 7.34 -5.82 -13.98
N ASP A 146 6.48 -6.73 -14.43
CA ASP A 146 6.85 -8.08 -14.92
C ASP A 146 7.74 -8.82 -13.89
N PRO A 147 7.27 -9.01 -12.64
CA PRO A 147 8.08 -9.54 -11.56
C PRO A 147 8.33 -11.04 -11.74
N GLN A 148 9.49 -11.49 -11.27
CA GLN A 148 9.84 -12.91 -11.24
C GLN A 148 9.21 -13.66 -10.07
N THR A 149 8.85 -12.95 -9.00
CA THR A 149 8.17 -13.52 -7.83
C THR A 149 6.82 -12.84 -7.65
N LEU A 150 5.76 -13.63 -7.51
CA LEU A 150 4.41 -13.15 -7.18
C LEU A 150 4.03 -13.62 -5.78
N ILE A 151 3.56 -12.69 -4.95
CA ILE A 151 3.02 -12.93 -3.62
C ILE A 151 1.57 -12.43 -3.60
N LEU A 152 0.63 -13.35 -3.45
CA LEU A 152 -0.79 -13.08 -3.60
C LEU A 152 -1.57 -13.53 -2.35
N ASP A 153 -2.25 -12.61 -1.71
CA ASP A 153 -3.09 -12.88 -0.54
C ASP A 153 -4.55 -13.09 -0.95
N GLU A 154 -5.04 -14.33 -0.81
CA GLU A 154 -6.39 -14.78 -1.18
C GLU A 154 -6.82 -14.26 -2.58
N PRO A 155 -6.06 -14.54 -3.65
CA PRO A 155 -6.30 -13.94 -4.96
C PRO A 155 -7.63 -14.33 -5.60
N CYS A 156 -8.21 -15.47 -5.25
CA CYS A 156 -9.47 -15.98 -5.78
C CYS A 156 -10.71 -15.42 -5.10
N ARG A 157 -10.53 -14.72 -3.98
CA ARG A 157 -11.65 -14.21 -3.20
C ARG A 157 -12.50 -13.21 -3.99
N GLY A 158 -13.80 -13.51 -4.11
CA GLY A 158 -14.76 -12.67 -4.82
C GLY A 158 -14.74 -12.81 -6.34
N LEU A 159 -13.96 -13.75 -6.88
CA LEU A 159 -13.98 -14.12 -8.29
C LEU A 159 -15.03 -15.21 -8.56
N SER A 160 -15.64 -15.15 -9.74
CA SER A 160 -16.51 -16.21 -10.25
C SER A 160 -15.70 -17.46 -10.64
N PRO A 161 -16.33 -18.64 -10.80
CA PRO A 161 -15.63 -19.85 -11.22
C PRO A 161 -14.87 -19.72 -12.56
N GLY A 162 -15.42 -18.96 -13.51
CA GLY A 162 -14.75 -18.68 -14.79
C GLY A 162 -13.52 -17.80 -14.63
N GLU A 163 -13.61 -16.76 -13.79
CA GLU A 163 -12.50 -15.87 -13.46
C GLU A 163 -11.40 -16.61 -12.69
N ASN A 164 -11.77 -17.53 -11.80
CA ASN A 164 -10.81 -18.40 -11.12
C ASN A 164 -10.04 -19.27 -12.11
N SER A 165 -10.74 -19.88 -13.08
CA SER A 165 -10.08 -20.70 -14.10
C SER A 165 -9.08 -19.90 -14.94
N TRP A 166 -9.44 -18.67 -15.31
CA TRP A 166 -8.53 -17.74 -15.97
C TRP A 166 -7.30 -17.40 -15.09
N LEU A 167 -7.53 -17.07 -13.82
CA LEU A 167 -6.45 -16.79 -12.86
C LEU A 167 -5.51 -17.98 -12.72
N TYR A 168 -6.03 -19.20 -12.61
CA TYR A 168 -5.25 -20.43 -12.53
C TYR A 168 -4.35 -20.61 -13.77
N GLY A 169 -4.90 -20.36 -14.96
CA GLY A 169 -4.13 -20.39 -16.20
C GLY A 169 -2.99 -19.37 -16.20
N LEU A 170 -3.26 -18.16 -15.75
CA LEU A 170 -2.28 -17.09 -15.66
C LEU A 170 -1.13 -17.43 -14.69
N LEU A 171 -1.46 -17.92 -13.48
CA LEU A 171 -0.45 -18.23 -12.46
C LEU A 171 0.41 -19.44 -12.87
N ARG A 172 -0.19 -20.48 -13.45
CA ARG A 172 0.53 -21.62 -14.00
C ARG A 172 1.44 -21.24 -15.18
N SER A 173 0.97 -20.40 -16.09
CA SER A 173 1.79 -19.89 -17.18
C SER A 173 2.99 -19.10 -16.65
N ARG A 174 2.81 -18.31 -15.58
CA ARG A 174 3.92 -17.60 -14.93
C ARG A 174 4.93 -18.55 -14.30
N ALA A 175 4.45 -19.56 -13.60
CA ALA A 175 5.31 -20.59 -13.01
C ALA A 175 6.08 -21.34 -14.09
N SER A 176 5.41 -21.82 -15.17
CA SER A 176 6.08 -22.56 -16.25
C SER A 176 7.17 -21.75 -16.98
N CYS A 177 7.06 -20.41 -16.97
CA CYS A 177 8.10 -19.50 -17.46
C CYS A 177 9.25 -19.26 -16.44
N GLY A 178 9.34 -20.07 -15.38
CA GLY A 178 10.39 -20.00 -14.36
C GLY A 178 10.11 -18.99 -13.22
N GLY A 179 8.92 -18.38 -13.19
CA GLY A 179 8.49 -17.50 -12.09
C GLY A 179 8.28 -18.29 -10.79
N THR A 180 8.34 -17.60 -9.66
CA THR A 180 7.95 -18.13 -8.35
C THR A 180 6.61 -17.54 -7.94
N VAL A 181 5.62 -18.38 -7.66
CA VAL A 181 4.30 -17.93 -7.21
C VAL A 181 4.04 -18.46 -5.81
N LEU A 182 3.78 -17.55 -4.87
CA LEU A 182 3.28 -17.84 -3.53
C LEU A 182 1.92 -17.21 -3.37
N LEU A 183 0.93 -18.00 -3.00
CA LEU A 183 -0.41 -17.49 -2.71
C LEU A 183 -0.92 -18.00 -1.37
N THR A 184 -1.84 -17.27 -0.77
CA THR A 184 -2.57 -17.76 0.41
C THR A 184 -3.98 -18.14 0.03
N THR A 185 -4.51 -19.14 0.70
CA THR A 185 -5.91 -19.51 0.60
C THR A 185 -6.41 -20.13 1.90
N SER A 186 -7.70 -20.04 2.15
CA SER A 186 -8.39 -20.76 3.22
C SER A 186 -9.17 -21.99 2.69
N ASP A 187 -9.25 -22.17 1.36
CA ASP A 187 -9.95 -23.29 0.75
C ASP A 187 -8.97 -24.40 0.33
N PRO A 188 -9.04 -25.60 0.98
CA PRO A 188 -8.21 -26.74 0.63
C PRO A 188 -8.39 -27.22 -0.82
N LYS A 189 -9.60 -27.08 -1.38
CA LYS A 189 -9.90 -27.47 -2.78
C LYS A 189 -9.19 -26.55 -3.76
N GLU A 190 -9.16 -25.25 -3.44
CA GLU A 190 -8.44 -24.25 -4.21
C GLU A 190 -6.93 -24.54 -4.16
N ALA A 191 -6.37 -24.79 -2.96
CA ALA A 191 -4.97 -25.13 -2.80
C ALA A 191 -4.56 -26.34 -3.65
N ALA A 192 -5.34 -27.43 -3.60
CA ALA A 192 -5.06 -28.64 -4.36
C ALA A 192 -5.18 -28.48 -5.90
N ARG A 193 -6.06 -27.57 -6.35
CA ARG A 193 -6.26 -27.33 -7.79
C ARG A 193 -5.19 -26.43 -8.39
N LEU A 194 -4.72 -25.46 -7.63
CA LEU A 194 -3.88 -24.38 -8.14
C LEU A 194 -2.40 -24.63 -7.89
N ALA A 195 -2.06 -25.13 -6.70
CA ALA A 195 -0.68 -25.25 -6.26
C ALA A 195 -0.02 -26.57 -6.68
N ASP A 196 1.29 -26.54 -6.82
CA ASP A 196 2.15 -27.71 -6.95
C ASP A 196 2.59 -28.20 -5.55
N ARG A 197 2.65 -27.27 -4.59
CA ARG A 197 3.05 -27.52 -3.19
C ARG A 197 2.13 -26.77 -2.24
N VAL A 198 1.71 -27.44 -1.18
CA VAL A 198 0.80 -26.89 -0.16
C VAL A 198 1.51 -26.88 1.19
N ILE A 199 1.60 -25.71 1.77
CA ILE A 199 2.14 -25.46 3.10
C ILE A 199 0.97 -25.13 4.01
N THR A 200 0.72 -25.97 5.00
CA THR A 200 -0.39 -25.76 5.95
C THR A 200 0.09 -25.00 7.17
N LEU A 201 -0.60 -23.90 7.44
CA LEU A 201 -0.35 -23.02 8.57
C LEU A 201 -1.51 -23.11 9.56
N ASP A 202 -1.19 -23.33 10.83
CA ASP A 202 -2.16 -23.29 11.92
C ASP A 202 -1.56 -22.54 13.11
N GLU A 203 -2.34 -21.63 13.71
CA GLU A 203 -1.92 -20.76 14.84
C GLU A 203 -0.54 -20.11 14.64
N GLY A 204 -0.21 -19.71 13.42
CA GLY A 204 1.05 -19.06 13.10
C GLY A 204 2.24 -20.00 12.89
N ARG A 205 2.05 -21.31 13.01
CA ARG A 205 3.10 -22.34 12.86
C ARG A 205 2.89 -23.18 11.61
N LEU A 206 3.98 -23.70 11.08
CA LEU A 206 3.94 -24.65 9.99
C LEU A 206 3.57 -26.02 10.54
N VAL A 207 2.45 -26.58 10.06
CA VAL A 207 1.96 -27.91 10.46
C VAL A 207 2.33 -28.98 9.47
N ALA A 208 2.24 -28.67 8.16
CA ALA A 208 2.56 -29.62 7.11
C ALA A 208 3.11 -28.90 5.88
N ASP A 209 4.00 -29.57 5.17
CA ASP A 209 4.59 -29.13 3.91
C ASP A 209 4.60 -30.32 2.94
N GLN A 210 3.72 -30.29 1.93
CA GLN A 210 3.41 -31.45 1.10
C GLN A 210 3.28 -31.05 -0.37
N ASP A 211 3.57 -31.98 -1.27
CA ASP A 211 3.17 -31.85 -2.67
C ASP A 211 1.63 -31.88 -2.79
N ALA A 212 1.06 -31.11 -3.72
CA ALA A 212 -0.39 -30.99 -3.87
C ALA A 212 -1.09 -32.35 -4.11
N ALA A 213 -0.44 -33.28 -4.81
CA ALA A 213 -0.96 -34.62 -5.01
C ALA A 213 -1.01 -35.45 -3.71
N ALA A 214 -0.01 -35.34 -2.86
CA ALA A 214 0.00 -35.99 -1.54
C ALA A 214 -1.05 -35.33 -0.62
N PHE A 215 -1.10 -34.00 -0.62
CA PHE A 215 -2.11 -33.23 0.11
C PHE A 215 -3.56 -33.63 -0.29
N ALA A 216 -3.85 -33.72 -1.60
CA ALA A 216 -5.18 -34.12 -2.08
C ALA A 216 -5.57 -35.53 -1.62
N ARG A 217 -4.63 -36.49 -1.64
CA ARG A 217 -4.88 -37.87 -1.19
C ARG A 217 -5.12 -37.97 0.32
N THR A 218 -4.43 -37.17 1.12
CA THR A 218 -4.47 -37.26 2.60
C THR A 218 -5.62 -36.44 3.17
N ARG A 219 -5.93 -35.28 2.59
CA ARG A 219 -6.85 -34.32 3.18
C ARG A 219 -8.18 -34.17 2.44
N LEU A 220 -8.19 -34.36 1.12
CA LEU A 220 -9.40 -34.23 0.31
C LEU A 220 -10.02 -35.61 0.04
N ARG A 221 -10.80 -36.09 0.99
CA ARG A 221 -11.50 -37.34 0.85
C ARG A 221 -12.89 -37.13 0.20
N PRO A 222 -13.31 -38.01 -0.75
CA PRO A 222 -14.68 -37.95 -1.22
C PRO A 222 -15.63 -38.22 -0.06
N ARG A 223 -16.64 -37.40 0.08
CA ARG A 223 -17.71 -37.50 1.08
C ARG A 223 -19.06 -37.29 0.43
N VAL A 224 -20.08 -37.89 1.02
CA VAL A 224 -21.46 -37.54 0.74
C VAL A 224 -21.94 -36.53 1.77
N ALA A 225 -22.26 -35.32 1.31
CA ALA A 225 -22.84 -34.27 2.18
C ALA A 225 -24.38 -34.42 2.16
N VAL A 226 -24.96 -34.63 3.33
CA VAL A 226 -26.39 -34.80 3.52
C VAL A 226 -26.94 -33.72 4.42
N ARG A 227 -27.92 -32.96 3.94
CA ARG A 227 -28.65 -32.02 4.78
C ARG A 227 -29.99 -32.59 5.17
N THR A 228 -30.21 -32.81 6.46
CA THR A 228 -31.41 -33.40 7.01
C THR A 228 -31.75 -32.84 8.40
N PRO A 229 -33.04 -32.65 8.73
CA PRO A 229 -33.43 -32.24 10.07
C PRO A 229 -33.18 -33.33 11.11
N HIS A 230 -32.97 -34.59 10.66
CA HIS A 230 -32.78 -35.75 11.55
C HIS A 230 -31.38 -36.37 11.38
N ALA A 231 -30.32 -35.51 11.39
CA ALA A 231 -28.94 -35.91 11.15
C ALA A 231 -28.47 -37.06 12.04
N VAL A 232 -28.76 -36.99 13.35
CA VAL A 232 -28.39 -38.04 14.34
C VAL A 232 -29.05 -39.39 14.00
N ARG A 233 -30.32 -39.36 13.61
CA ARG A 233 -31.07 -40.59 13.25
C ARG A 233 -30.51 -41.24 11.97
N LEU A 234 -30.22 -40.43 10.98
CA LEU A 234 -29.60 -40.90 9.73
C LEU A 234 -28.18 -41.42 9.97
N ALA A 235 -27.38 -40.71 10.76
CA ALA A 235 -26.03 -41.12 11.15
C ALA A 235 -26.02 -42.51 11.79
N ALA A 236 -26.93 -42.75 12.75
CA ALA A 236 -27.06 -44.03 13.41
C ALA A 236 -27.51 -45.15 12.47
N ALA A 237 -28.39 -44.86 11.50
CA ALA A 237 -28.85 -45.82 10.51
C ALA A 237 -27.71 -46.21 9.54
N VAL A 238 -27.01 -45.22 8.97
CA VAL A 238 -25.87 -45.45 8.08
C VAL A 238 -24.75 -46.22 8.78
N ALA A 239 -24.39 -45.86 10.00
CA ALA A 239 -23.37 -46.57 10.77
C ALA A 239 -23.76 -48.01 11.10
N ARG A 240 -25.05 -48.29 11.32
CA ARG A 240 -25.56 -49.65 11.56
C ARG A 240 -25.49 -50.49 10.29
N GLU A 241 -25.99 -49.99 9.15
CA GLU A 241 -25.95 -50.71 7.90
C GLU A 241 -24.51 -50.94 7.42
N ALA A 242 -23.61 -49.96 7.59
CA ALA A 242 -22.20 -50.11 7.29
C ALA A 242 -21.53 -51.25 8.08
N ARG A 243 -21.85 -51.37 9.39
CA ARG A 243 -21.37 -52.48 10.24
C ARG A 243 -21.90 -53.82 9.77
N VAL A 244 -23.17 -53.92 9.46
CA VAL A 244 -23.78 -55.18 8.94
C VAL A 244 -23.16 -55.59 7.63
N ALA A 245 -22.89 -54.63 6.76
CA ALA A 245 -22.27 -54.86 5.45
C ALA A 245 -20.72 -54.95 5.50
N GLN A 246 -20.11 -54.90 6.69
CA GLN A 246 -18.66 -54.89 6.93
C GLN A 246 -17.89 -53.84 6.08
N ARG A 247 -18.52 -52.68 5.85
CA ARG A 247 -17.93 -51.56 5.13
C ARG A 247 -17.35 -50.54 6.11
N SER A 248 -16.18 -49.98 5.77
CA SER A 248 -15.60 -48.90 6.52
C SER A 248 -16.24 -47.56 6.11
N VAL A 249 -17.20 -47.08 6.90
CA VAL A 249 -17.89 -45.81 6.69
C VAL A 249 -17.68 -44.94 7.93
N GLU A 250 -17.16 -43.75 7.69
CA GLU A 250 -17.00 -42.74 8.74
C GLU A 250 -18.13 -41.71 8.61
N VAL A 251 -18.80 -41.41 9.73
CA VAL A 251 -19.95 -40.51 9.74
C VAL A 251 -19.67 -39.39 10.73
N VAL A 252 -19.64 -38.15 10.22
CA VAL A 252 -19.40 -36.93 11.00
C VAL A 252 -20.64 -36.05 10.95
N THR A 253 -21.18 -35.69 12.11
CA THR A 253 -22.31 -34.77 12.21
C THR A 253 -21.78 -33.36 12.41
N GLU A 254 -22.11 -32.45 11.50
CA GLU A 254 -21.75 -31.03 11.55
C GLU A 254 -22.92 -30.18 12.08
N GLU A 255 -22.65 -28.94 12.51
CA GLU A 255 -23.71 -28.03 12.97
C GLU A 255 -24.72 -27.70 11.87
N GLY A 256 -25.98 -27.44 12.24
CA GLY A 256 -27.03 -27.06 11.28
C GLY A 256 -27.69 -28.21 10.52
N GLY A 257 -27.59 -29.47 11.03
CA GLY A 257 -28.23 -30.63 10.41
C GLY A 257 -27.51 -31.14 9.14
N LEU A 258 -26.22 -30.82 9.03
CA LEU A 258 -25.34 -31.35 8.00
C LEU A 258 -24.66 -32.63 8.49
N LEU A 259 -24.68 -33.68 7.64
CA LEU A 259 -24.03 -34.95 7.90
C LEU A 259 -23.03 -35.21 6.78
N SER A 260 -21.80 -35.50 7.16
CA SER A 260 -20.72 -35.87 6.22
C SER A 260 -20.43 -37.36 6.34
N VAL A 261 -20.57 -38.07 5.27
CA VAL A 261 -20.37 -39.55 5.22
C VAL A 261 -19.21 -39.85 4.28
N TYR A 262 -18.16 -40.46 4.81
CA TYR A 262 -16.98 -40.89 4.05
C TYR A 262 -17.05 -42.41 3.79
N GLY A 263 -16.60 -42.83 2.63
CA GLY A 263 -16.58 -44.27 2.23
C GLY A 263 -17.93 -44.82 1.79
N SER A 264 -18.87 -43.94 1.39
CA SER A 264 -20.17 -44.32 0.79
C SER A 264 -20.48 -43.42 -0.41
N ASN A 265 -21.55 -43.68 -1.12
CA ASN A 265 -22.02 -42.90 -2.27
C ASN A 265 -23.44 -42.36 -2.04
N CYS A 266 -23.86 -41.39 -2.85
CA CYS A 266 -25.19 -40.77 -2.75
C CYS A 266 -26.33 -41.79 -2.88
N ALA A 267 -26.19 -42.82 -3.74
CA ALA A 267 -27.23 -43.83 -3.95
C ALA A 267 -27.48 -44.66 -2.69
N GLU A 268 -26.42 -45.14 -2.05
CA GLU A 268 -26.50 -45.94 -0.81
C GLU A 268 -27.11 -45.16 0.34
N ILE A 269 -26.68 -43.90 0.52
CA ILE A 269 -27.19 -43.04 1.61
C ILE A 269 -28.65 -42.65 1.35
N GLY A 270 -29.01 -42.39 0.07
CA GLY A 270 -30.38 -42.10 -0.32
C GLY A 270 -31.31 -43.31 -0.04
N GLU A 271 -30.85 -44.51 -0.35
CA GLU A 271 -31.58 -45.74 -0.06
C GLU A 271 -31.73 -46.00 1.44
N THR A 272 -30.67 -45.78 2.23
CA THR A 272 -30.74 -45.90 3.70
C THR A 272 -31.72 -44.88 4.27
N ALA A 273 -31.67 -43.61 3.82
CA ALA A 273 -32.59 -42.57 4.24
C ALA A 273 -34.05 -42.94 3.92
N PHE A 274 -34.30 -43.47 2.74
CA PHE A 274 -35.63 -43.90 2.32
C PHE A 274 -36.15 -45.07 3.17
N ARG A 275 -35.34 -46.12 3.38
CA ARG A 275 -35.71 -47.28 4.23
C ARG A 275 -36.05 -46.89 5.67
N HIS A 276 -35.35 -45.91 6.20
CA HIS A 276 -35.57 -45.45 7.57
C HIS A 276 -36.53 -44.27 7.69
N GLY A 277 -37.18 -43.85 6.62
CA GLY A 277 -38.14 -42.74 6.58
C GLY A 277 -37.54 -41.41 7.07
N VAL A 278 -36.28 -41.12 6.69
CA VAL A 278 -35.60 -39.89 7.05
C VAL A 278 -35.68 -38.91 5.89
N LEU A 279 -36.23 -37.74 6.15
CA LEU A 279 -36.32 -36.66 5.17
C LEU A 279 -34.92 -36.09 4.87
N VAL A 280 -34.55 -36.04 3.60
CA VAL A 280 -33.30 -35.47 3.11
C VAL A 280 -33.62 -34.27 2.26
N HIS A 281 -33.06 -33.10 2.66
CA HIS A 281 -33.24 -31.84 1.93
C HIS A 281 -32.21 -31.68 0.79
N ARG A 282 -31.01 -32.20 0.98
CA ARG A 282 -29.94 -32.17 0.00
C ARG A 282 -29.04 -33.39 0.19
N LEU A 283 -28.66 -33.97 -0.94
CA LEU A 283 -27.70 -35.06 -1.01
C LEU A 283 -26.74 -34.76 -2.16
N SER A 284 -25.46 -34.67 -1.88
CA SER A 284 -24.45 -34.34 -2.89
C SER A 284 -23.13 -35.03 -2.60
N ASP A 285 -22.53 -35.58 -3.68
CA ASP A 285 -21.14 -36.02 -3.60
C ASP A 285 -20.24 -34.78 -3.58
N GLU A 286 -19.46 -34.64 -2.52
CA GLU A 286 -18.54 -33.54 -2.31
C GLU A 286 -17.17 -34.09 -1.91
N VAL A 287 -16.15 -33.31 -2.15
CA VAL A 287 -14.82 -33.57 -1.58
C VAL A 287 -14.73 -32.82 -0.26
N GLY A 288 -14.64 -33.54 0.84
CA GLY A 288 -14.53 -33.01 2.19
C GLY A 288 -13.08 -32.74 2.58
N ASP A 289 -12.86 -31.74 3.44
CA ASP A 289 -11.61 -31.52 4.14
C ASP A 289 -11.66 -32.25 5.50
N THR A 290 -10.71 -33.16 5.75
CA THR A 290 -10.63 -33.91 7.02
C THR A 290 -9.89 -33.15 8.14
N GLY A 291 -9.58 -31.88 7.91
CA GLY A 291 -8.83 -31.05 8.87
C GLY A 291 -7.32 -31.33 8.88
N PRO A 292 -6.53 -30.57 9.66
CA PRO A 292 -5.11 -30.82 9.81
C PRO A 292 -4.91 -32.11 10.62
N ALA A 293 -4.74 -33.25 9.93
CA ALA A 293 -4.21 -34.44 10.58
C ALA A 293 -2.75 -34.15 10.95
N VAL A 294 -2.44 -34.17 12.23
CA VAL A 294 -1.07 -34.25 12.70
C VAL A 294 -0.52 -35.56 12.14
N ALA A 295 0.27 -35.46 11.07
CA ALA A 295 0.98 -36.63 10.56
C ALA A 295 1.88 -37.14 11.68
N PRO A 296 1.82 -38.44 12.04
CA PRO A 296 2.81 -39.00 12.94
C PRO A 296 4.17 -38.77 12.27
N THR A 297 5.08 -38.15 13.00
CA THR A 297 6.49 -37.97 12.60
C THR A 297 7.01 -39.35 12.16
N PRO A 298 7.39 -39.57 10.89
CA PRO A 298 8.04 -40.81 10.54
C PRO A 298 9.40 -40.80 11.24
N ASP A 299 9.63 -41.86 12.04
CA ASP A 299 10.97 -42.18 12.53
C ASP A 299 11.95 -42.13 11.35
N PRO A 300 13.14 -41.58 11.52
CA PRO A 300 14.12 -41.52 10.45
C PRO A 300 14.54 -42.95 10.09
N ALA A 301 13.94 -43.47 9.02
CA ALA A 301 14.39 -44.71 8.42
C ALA A 301 15.81 -44.52 7.87
N PRO A 302 16.70 -45.51 8.05
CA PRO A 302 18.07 -45.41 7.58
C PRO A 302 18.09 -45.24 6.07
N VAL A 303 18.84 -44.25 5.62
CA VAL A 303 19.02 -43.89 4.21
C VAL A 303 19.70 -45.08 3.49
N PRO A 304 19.05 -45.74 2.51
CA PRO A 304 19.79 -46.66 1.64
C PRO A 304 20.62 -45.85 0.67
N GLU A 305 21.91 -46.15 0.60
CA GLU A 305 22.82 -45.62 -0.41
C GLU A 305 22.22 -45.80 -1.82
N ALA A 306 21.97 -44.68 -2.48
CA ALA A 306 21.40 -44.65 -3.82
C ALA A 306 22.43 -45.17 -4.83
N GLN A 307 22.28 -46.42 -5.24
CA GLN A 307 22.91 -46.93 -6.45
C GLN A 307 22.44 -46.09 -7.64
N LYS A 308 23.36 -45.39 -8.28
CA LYS A 308 23.17 -44.69 -9.56
C LYS A 308 22.76 -45.70 -10.64
N ARG A 309 21.45 -45.83 -10.89
CA ARG A 309 20.95 -46.40 -12.15
C ARG A 309 21.07 -45.37 -13.26
N PRO A 310 21.64 -45.74 -14.43
CA PRO A 310 21.60 -44.84 -15.58
C PRO A 310 20.14 -44.67 -16.02
N VAL A 311 19.70 -43.43 -16.03
CA VAL A 311 18.38 -43.02 -16.58
C VAL A 311 18.47 -43.17 -18.09
N PRO A 312 17.60 -44.01 -18.76
CA PRO A 312 17.49 -43.99 -20.22
C PRO A 312 17.03 -42.56 -20.62
N ALA A 313 17.75 -41.98 -21.59
CA ALA A 313 17.34 -40.73 -22.22
C ALA A 313 15.94 -40.91 -22.82
N ALA A 314 14.89 -40.55 -22.08
CA ALA A 314 13.56 -40.40 -22.60
C ALA A 314 13.60 -39.21 -23.55
N ALA A 315 13.32 -39.46 -24.83
CA ALA A 315 13.15 -38.44 -25.85
C ALA A 315 12.17 -37.39 -25.32
N GLU A 316 12.70 -36.20 -25.07
CA GLU A 316 11.92 -35.02 -24.73
C GLU A 316 10.89 -34.79 -25.84
N ARG A 317 9.62 -35.12 -25.58
CA ARG A 317 8.53 -34.58 -26.35
C ARG A 317 8.60 -33.06 -26.18
N PRO A 318 8.67 -32.23 -27.24
CA PRO A 318 8.60 -30.80 -27.11
C PRO A 318 7.30 -30.49 -26.38
N GLY A 319 7.43 -30.09 -25.11
CA GLY A 319 6.34 -29.53 -24.34
C GLY A 319 5.76 -28.31 -25.09
N PRO A 320 4.50 -27.94 -24.86
CA PRO A 320 3.91 -26.77 -25.49
C PRO A 320 4.88 -25.61 -25.31
N LEU A 321 5.38 -25.07 -26.43
CA LEU A 321 6.27 -23.91 -26.46
C LEU A 321 5.63 -22.82 -25.61
N CYS A 322 6.23 -22.55 -24.47
CA CYS A 322 5.85 -21.40 -23.65
C CYS A 322 5.88 -20.18 -24.58
N PRO A 323 4.78 -19.42 -24.71
CA PRO A 323 4.79 -18.22 -25.53
C PRO A 323 6.00 -17.39 -25.08
N PRO A 324 6.77 -16.82 -26.04
CA PRO A 324 7.96 -16.08 -25.69
C PRO A 324 7.59 -15.05 -24.60
N PRO A 325 8.36 -14.95 -23.52
CA PRO A 325 8.06 -14.00 -22.44
C PRO A 325 7.88 -12.63 -23.10
N PRO A 326 6.80 -11.89 -22.76
CA PRO A 326 6.56 -10.59 -23.34
C PRO A 326 7.82 -9.74 -23.16
N PRO A 327 8.20 -8.92 -24.17
CA PRO A 327 9.43 -8.16 -24.13
C PRO A 327 9.49 -7.39 -22.80
N ARG A 328 10.55 -7.62 -22.04
CA ARG A 328 10.73 -6.99 -20.72
C ARG A 328 10.63 -5.49 -20.92
N PRO A 329 9.76 -4.79 -20.17
CA PRO A 329 9.60 -3.36 -20.34
C PRO A 329 10.95 -2.67 -20.21
N VAL A 330 11.26 -1.80 -21.17
CA VAL A 330 12.51 -1.03 -21.19
C VAL A 330 12.68 -0.37 -19.82
N ARG A 331 13.77 -0.72 -19.13
CA ARG A 331 14.07 -0.23 -17.78
C ARG A 331 14.34 1.28 -17.88
N SER A 332 13.36 2.10 -17.56
CA SER A 332 13.54 3.52 -17.39
C SER A 332 13.88 3.85 -15.93
N PRO A 333 14.64 4.91 -15.66
CA PRO A 333 14.91 5.33 -14.30
C PRO A 333 13.58 5.62 -13.56
N LEU A 334 13.56 5.36 -12.25
CA LEU A 334 12.41 5.69 -11.40
C LEU A 334 12.09 7.17 -11.53
N ARG A 335 10.82 7.50 -11.69
CA ARG A 335 10.35 8.88 -11.86
C ARG A 335 9.49 9.32 -10.67
N PRO A 336 10.07 9.54 -9.48
CA PRO A 336 9.33 9.89 -8.28
C PRO A 336 8.52 11.19 -8.44
N LEU A 337 9.01 12.16 -9.21
CA LEU A 337 8.28 13.38 -9.54
C LEU A 337 6.99 13.09 -10.33
N ARG A 338 7.08 12.23 -11.37
CA ARG A 338 5.88 11.85 -12.14
C ARG A 338 4.87 11.09 -11.30
N TYR A 339 5.33 10.26 -10.38
CA TYR A 339 4.47 9.57 -9.43
C TYR A 339 3.69 10.58 -8.57
N GLU A 340 4.39 11.54 -7.94
CA GLU A 340 3.76 12.54 -7.08
C GLU A 340 2.82 13.48 -7.84
N ILE A 341 3.20 13.92 -9.04
CA ILE A 341 2.33 14.74 -9.89
C ILE A 341 1.04 13.99 -10.24
N ARG A 342 1.14 12.72 -10.67
CA ARG A 342 -0.04 11.90 -10.98
C ARG A 342 -0.86 11.58 -9.74
N ARG A 343 -0.21 11.46 -8.58
CA ARG A 343 -0.88 11.30 -7.31
C ARG A 343 -1.72 12.54 -6.98
N LEU A 344 -1.14 13.72 -7.09
CA LEU A 344 -1.81 14.98 -6.79
C LEU A 344 -2.96 15.27 -7.78
N LEU A 345 -2.72 15.11 -9.08
CA LEU A 345 -3.71 15.40 -10.13
C LEU A 345 -4.78 14.32 -10.29
N GLY A 346 -4.52 13.12 -9.81
CA GLY A 346 -5.45 11.99 -9.92
C GLY A 346 -6.65 12.04 -8.97
N VAL A 347 -6.68 13.01 -8.06
CA VAL A 347 -7.76 13.19 -7.08
C VAL A 347 -8.21 14.64 -7.10
N ARG A 348 -9.51 14.87 -7.01
CA ARG A 348 -10.10 16.22 -7.04
C ARG A 348 -9.86 17.02 -5.75
N THR A 349 -9.39 16.40 -4.67
CA THR A 349 -9.19 17.05 -3.37
C THR A 349 -8.26 18.25 -3.45
N ALA A 350 -7.13 18.14 -4.15
CA ALA A 350 -6.18 19.25 -4.32
C ALA A 350 -6.82 20.42 -5.09
N ALA A 351 -7.58 20.14 -6.16
CA ALA A 351 -8.29 21.15 -6.94
C ALA A 351 -9.41 21.82 -6.12
N LEU A 352 -10.15 21.04 -5.32
CA LEU A 352 -11.20 21.58 -4.43
C LEU A 352 -10.61 22.47 -3.35
N ILE A 353 -9.47 22.10 -2.75
CA ILE A 353 -8.77 22.94 -1.75
C ILE A 353 -8.29 24.23 -2.41
N ALA A 354 -7.72 24.15 -3.62
CA ALA A 354 -7.28 25.34 -4.35
C ALA A 354 -8.45 26.28 -4.68
N ALA A 355 -9.58 25.72 -5.16
CA ALA A 355 -10.79 26.49 -5.44
C ALA A 355 -11.37 27.12 -4.16
N ALA A 356 -11.44 26.37 -3.05
CA ALA A 356 -11.92 26.89 -1.77
C ALA A 356 -11.02 28.01 -1.24
N ALA A 357 -9.68 27.85 -1.33
CA ALA A 357 -8.72 28.88 -0.93
C ALA A 357 -8.86 30.15 -1.79
N LEU A 358 -9.06 29.98 -3.11
CA LEU A 358 -9.29 31.10 -4.03
C LEU A 358 -10.57 31.86 -3.70
N VAL A 359 -11.69 31.16 -3.52
CA VAL A 359 -12.99 31.78 -3.19
C VAL A 359 -12.92 32.48 -1.83
N ALA A 360 -12.31 31.85 -0.83
CA ALA A 360 -12.13 32.45 0.48
C ALA A 360 -11.24 33.71 0.43
N SER A 361 -10.17 33.69 -0.38
CA SER A 361 -9.29 34.83 -0.55
C SER A 361 -9.99 36.00 -1.23
N LEU A 362 -10.68 35.75 -2.33
CA LEU A 362 -11.47 36.78 -3.04
C LEU A 362 -12.53 37.41 -2.15
N ALA A 363 -13.29 36.59 -1.40
CA ALA A 363 -14.31 37.09 -0.48
C ALA A 363 -13.69 37.96 0.62
N LEU A 364 -12.57 37.53 1.22
CA LEU A 364 -11.85 38.29 2.24
C LEU A 364 -11.24 39.56 1.67
N CYS A 365 -10.63 39.51 0.49
CA CYS A 365 -10.03 40.66 -0.18
C CYS A 365 -11.06 41.77 -0.41
N VAL A 366 -12.22 41.43 -1.00
CA VAL A 366 -13.30 42.38 -1.25
C VAL A 366 -13.92 42.91 0.06
N LEU A 367 -14.08 42.05 1.07
CA LEU A 367 -14.61 42.42 2.37
C LEU A 367 -13.67 43.42 3.09
N LEU A 368 -12.37 43.09 3.14
CA LEU A 368 -11.36 43.96 3.76
C LEU A 368 -11.27 45.32 3.07
N ALA A 369 -11.29 45.34 1.76
CA ALA A 369 -11.29 46.57 0.99
C ALA A 369 -12.52 47.48 1.25
N ARG A 370 -13.64 46.89 1.70
CA ARG A 370 -14.87 47.66 2.06
C ARG A 370 -14.89 48.15 3.50
N ILE A 371 -14.28 47.44 4.43
CA ILE A 371 -14.48 47.64 5.88
C ILE A 371 -13.29 48.30 6.55
N SER A 372 -12.07 48.15 6.00
CA SER A 372 -10.84 48.55 6.69
C SER A 372 -9.85 49.27 5.77
N ASP A 373 -9.11 50.24 6.36
CA ASP A 373 -7.94 50.90 5.72
C ASP A 373 -6.69 50.01 5.73
N THR A 374 -6.87 48.72 5.36
CA THR A 374 -5.74 47.79 5.34
C THR A 374 -4.75 48.13 4.23
N PRO A 375 -3.43 48.01 4.47
CA PRO A 375 -2.43 48.31 3.45
C PRO A 375 -2.52 47.33 2.29
N LEU A 376 -2.32 47.80 1.06
CA LEU A 376 -2.38 47.04 -0.20
C LEU A 376 -1.71 45.64 -0.16
N PRO A 377 -0.52 45.47 0.46
CA PRO A 377 0.10 44.17 0.58
C PRO A 377 -0.74 43.13 1.35
N ALA A 378 -1.43 43.57 2.41
CA ALA A 378 -2.30 42.69 3.21
C ALA A 378 -3.61 42.39 2.49
N LEU A 379 -4.11 43.31 1.67
CA LEU A 379 -5.28 43.10 0.81
C LEU A 379 -5.00 42.06 -0.28
N LEU A 380 -3.85 42.15 -0.96
CA LEU A 380 -3.44 41.21 -2.02
C LEU A 380 -3.18 39.79 -1.52
N ALA A 381 -2.89 39.62 -0.23
CA ALA A 381 -2.77 38.32 0.40
C ALA A 381 -4.06 37.87 1.13
N ALA A 382 -5.10 38.72 1.16
CA ALA A 382 -6.30 38.55 1.97
C ALA A 382 -5.96 38.16 3.43
N TRP A 383 -4.95 38.85 4.01
CA TRP A 383 -4.41 38.52 5.32
C TRP A 383 -4.58 39.66 6.34
N PRO A 384 -5.74 39.72 7.00
CA PRO A 384 -5.96 40.65 8.10
C PRO A 384 -5.21 40.18 9.37
N ASP A 385 -4.93 41.13 10.28
CA ASP A 385 -4.17 40.87 11.50
C ASP A 385 -4.76 39.81 12.44
N TYR A 386 -6.08 39.58 12.36
CA TYR A 386 -6.77 38.57 13.18
C TYR A 386 -6.72 37.15 12.60
N LEU A 387 -6.31 36.96 11.35
CA LEU A 387 -6.15 35.62 10.79
C LEU A 387 -4.71 35.12 10.98
N PRO A 388 -4.54 33.89 11.48
CA PRO A 388 -3.22 33.34 11.69
C PRO A 388 -2.45 33.09 10.39
N LEU A 389 -3.16 32.80 9.29
CA LEU A 389 -2.57 32.51 7.98
C LEU A 389 -3.45 33.04 6.84
N PRO A 390 -2.86 33.47 5.71
CA PRO A 390 -3.60 33.76 4.49
C PRO A 390 -4.21 32.48 3.91
N PRO A 391 -5.38 32.55 3.23
CA PRO A 391 -6.08 31.39 2.68
C PRO A 391 -5.21 30.52 1.76
N ALA A 392 -4.35 31.13 0.95
CA ALA A 392 -3.41 30.42 0.08
C ALA A 392 -2.41 29.55 0.85
N ALA A 393 -1.82 30.09 1.92
CA ALA A 393 -0.85 29.35 2.74
C ALA A 393 -1.52 28.21 3.54
N PHE A 394 -2.72 28.44 4.04
CA PHE A 394 -3.50 27.42 4.71
C PHE A 394 -3.89 26.29 3.74
N GLY A 395 -4.38 26.63 2.53
CA GLY A 395 -4.69 25.66 1.48
C GLY A 395 -3.47 24.85 1.05
N ALA A 396 -2.30 25.50 0.90
CA ALA A 396 -1.05 24.82 0.62
C ALA A 396 -0.66 23.84 1.75
N GLY A 397 -0.82 24.25 3.01
CA GLY A 397 -0.61 23.41 4.19
C GLY A 397 -1.51 22.19 4.24
N LEU A 398 -2.79 22.33 3.90
CA LEU A 398 -3.75 21.21 3.79
C LEU A 398 -3.31 20.19 2.73
N VAL A 399 -2.93 20.65 1.54
CA VAL A 399 -2.44 19.76 0.47
C VAL A 399 -1.16 19.05 0.91
N GLY A 400 -0.26 19.74 1.60
CA GLY A 400 0.93 19.14 2.22
C GLY A 400 0.56 18.02 3.21
N ALA A 401 -0.35 18.28 4.14
CA ALA A 401 -0.82 17.31 5.13
C ALA A 401 -1.47 16.08 4.49
N LEU A 402 -2.29 16.27 3.47
CA LEU A 402 -2.94 15.17 2.73
C LEU A 402 -1.93 14.35 1.92
N SER A 403 -0.80 14.94 1.52
CA SER A 403 0.23 14.26 0.74
C SER A 403 0.77 12.98 1.39
N TYR A 404 0.95 12.95 2.71
CA TYR A 404 1.27 11.74 3.47
C TYR A 404 0.05 11.10 4.13
N GLY A 405 -0.94 11.92 4.55
CA GLY A 405 -2.12 11.41 5.23
C GLY A 405 -2.89 10.36 4.43
N GLU A 406 -3.02 10.56 3.12
CA GLU A 406 -3.65 9.61 2.22
C GLU A 406 -2.87 8.30 2.07
N GLU A 407 -1.53 8.33 2.09
CA GLU A 407 -0.71 7.11 2.01
C GLU A 407 -0.86 6.22 3.25
N PHE A 408 -1.13 6.80 4.41
CA PHE A 408 -1.38 6.03 5.63
C PHE A 408 -2.81 5.50 5.69
N ARG A 409 -3.76 6.26 5.15
CA ARG A 409 -5.17 5.86 5.09
C ARG A 409 -5.43 4.78 4.05
N TYR A 410 -4.70 4.81 2.93
CA TYR A 410 -4.84 3.86 1.83
C TYR A 410 -3.54 3.07 1.64
N PRO A 411 -3.41 1.90 2.28
CA PRO A 411 -2.18 1.07 2.27
C PRO A 411 -1.72 0.61 0.88
N ALA A 412 -2.61 0.60 -0.13
CA ALA A 412 -2.23 0.34 -1.52
C ALA A 412 -1.10 1.27 -2.00
N LEU A 413 -1.11 2.51 -1.53
CA LEU A 413 -0.03 3.44 -1.78
C LEU A 413 1.24 3.08 -0.98
N ALA A 414 1.09 2.36 0.14
CA ALA A 414 2.22 1.88 0.94
C ALA A 414 2.93 0.67 0.30
N ALA A 415 2.24 -0.13 -0.53
CA ALA A 415 2.88 -1.15 -1.36
C ALA A 415 3.91 -0.51 -2.31
N ALA A 416 3.69 0.74 -2.73
CA ALA A 416 4.67 1.55 -3.43
C ALA A 416 5.89 1.91 -2.57
N ARG A 417 5.85 1.77 -1.24
CA ARG A 417 7.02 1.98 -0.36
C ARG A 417 8.12 0.95 -0.58
N GLY A 418 7.76 -0.28 -0.93
CA GLY A 418 8.71 -1.30 -1.36
C GLY A 418 9.32 -1.03 -2.74
N THR A 419 8.64 -0.23 -3.58
CA THR A 419 9.03 -0.01 -4.97
C THR A 419 9.97 1.18 -5.18
N VAL A 420 10.04 2.11 -4.23
CA VAL A 420 10.95 3.26 -4.28
C VAL A 420 12.08 3.04 -3.29
N PRO A 421 13.25 2.56 -3.74
CA PRO A 421 14.33 2.13 -2.86
C PRO A 421 15.00 3.28 -2.08
N ARG A 422 14.71 4.52 -2.43
CA ARG A 422 15.28 5.70 -1.78
C ARG A 422 14.19 6.56 -1.17
N ARG A 423 13.95 6.37 0.13
CA ARG A 423 13.03 7.22 0.90
C ARG A 423 13.33 8.72 0.76
N LEU A 424 14.60 9.08 0.59
CA LEU A 424 15.02 10.46 0.34
C LEU A 424 14.55 10.98 -1.02
N GLY A 425 14.63 10.18 -2.09
CA GLY A 425 14.16 10.58 -3.41
C GLY A 425 12.65 10.82 -3.46
N LEU A 426 11.87 10.01 -2.74
CA LEU A 426 10.42 10.21 -2.62
C LEU A 426 10.10 11.45 -1.77
N LEU A 427 10.80 11.65 -0.65
CA LEU A 427 10.64 12.84 0.18
C LEU A 427 10.96 14.12 -0.61
N LEU A 428 12.08 14.15 -1.33
CA LEU A 428 12.44 15.29 -2.19
C LEU A 428 11.39 15.52 -3.27
N ALA A 429 10.88 14.47 -3.91
CA ALA A 429 9.81 14.62 -4.90
C ALA A 429 8.52 15.18 -4.28
N LYS A 430 8.15 14.77 -3.07
CA LYS A 430 7.01 15.33 -2.34
C LYS A 430 7.22 16.79 -1.98
N LEU A 431 8.39 17.14 -1.45
CA LEU A 431 8.74 18.52 -1.12
C LEU A 431 8.72 19.42 -2.35
N THR A 432 9.28 18.97 -3.48
CA THR A 432 9.30 19.76 -4.72
C THR A 432 7.90 19.94 -5.31
N VAL A 433 7.10 18.88 -5.41
CA VAL A 433 5.76 18.96 -5.98
C VAL A 433 4.83 19.81 -5.11
N THR A 434 4.89 19.67 -3.79
CA THR A 434 4.08 20.51 -2.88
C THR A 434 4.54 21.96 -2.87
N ALA A 435 5.85 22.23 -3.00
CA ALA A 435 6.38 23.60 -3.14
C ALA A 435 5.89 24.26 -4.43
N VAL A 436 5.97 23.55 -5.57
CA VAL A 436 5.48 24.07 -6.86
C VAL A 436 3.98 24.33 -6.79
N PHE A 437 3.20 23.42 -6.21
CA PHE A 437 1.76 23.62 -6.02
C PHE A 437 1.47 24.84 -5.13
N ALA A 438 2.19 25.00 -4.00
CA ALA A 438 2.02 26.12 -3.09
C ALA A 438 2.32 27.46 -3.76
N LEU A 439 3.41 27.53 -4.54
CA LEU A 439 3.77 28.73 -5.29
C LEU A 439 2.74 29.06 -6.38
N LEU A 440 2.27 28.07 -7.13
CA LEU A 440 1.23 28.27 -8.15
C LEU A 440 -0.08 28.75 -7.52
N LEU A 441 -0.46 28.18 -6.36
CA LEU A 441 -1.65 28.62 -5.63
C LEU A 441 -1.50 30.06 -5.12
N ALA A 442 -0.34 30.40 -4.53
CA ALA A 442 -0.08 31.75 -4.03
C ALA A 442 -0.12 32.80 -5.15
N VAL A 443 0.49 32.50 -6.29
CA VAL A 443 0.45 33.38 -7.47
C VAL A 443 -0.97 33.50 -8.02
N LEU A 444 -1.69 32.38 -8.16
CA LEU A 444 -3.07 32.37 -8.68
C LEU A 444 -3.99 33.23 -7.79
N VAL A 445 -3.89 33.08 -6.48
CA VAL A 445 -4.67 33.85 -5.52
C VAL A 445 -4.31 35.33 -5.57
N ALA A 446 -3.02 35.69 -5.56
CA ALA A 446 -2.59 37.08 -5.62
C ALA A 446 -3.02 37.78 -6.92
N VAL A 447 -2.94 37.09 -8.05
CA VAL A 447 -3.43 37.62 -9.35
C VAL A 447 -4.94 37.79 -9.34
N ALA A 448 -5.69 36.83 -8.81
CA ALA A 448 -7.15 36.89 -8.74
C ALA A 448 -7.61 38.03 -7.80
N ASP A 449 -6.97 38.20 -6.64
CA ASP A 449 -7.26 39.27 -5.70
C ASP A 449 -6.92 40.65 -6.30
N ALA A 450 -5.79 40.77 -7.01
CA ALA A 450 -5.43 41.99 -7.73
C ALA A 450 -6.46 42.33 -8.83
N GLN A 451 -6.92 41.35 -9.61
CA GLN A 451 -7.95 41.55 -10.63
C GLN A 451 -9.30 41.94 -10.01
N ALA A 452 -9.68 41.33 -8.90
CA ALA A 452 -10.92 41.67 -8.19
C ALA A 452 -10.88 43.12 -7.66
N LEU A 453 -9.75 43.54 -7.08
CA LEU A 453 -9.57 44.93 -6.65
C LEU A 453 -9.62 45.91 -7.82
N HIS A 454 -8.98 45.59 -8.94
CA HIS A 454 -9.00 46.41 -10.13
C HIS A 454 -10.42 46.55 -10.72
N LEU A 455 -11.20 45.47 -10.74
CA LEU A 455 -12.58 45.49 -11.24
C LEU A 455 -13.55 46.28 -10.34
N VAL A 456 -13.33 46.21 -9.01
CA VAL A 456 -14.24 46.85 -8.03
C VAL A 456 -13.88 48.32 -7.80
N TYR A 457 -12.59 48.67 -7.78
CA TYR A 457 -12.10 50.00 -7.35
C TYR A 457 -11.36 50.79 -8.46
N GLY A 458 -11.20 50.23 -9.67
CA GLY A 458 -10.50 50.89 -10.79
C GLY A 458 -8.97 50.93 -10.65
N THR A 459 -8.34 51.72 -11.53
CA THR A 459 -6.87 51.78 -11.63
C THR A 459 -6.15 52.54 -10.52
N ASP A 460 -6.86 53.38 -9.78
CA ASP A 460 -6.27 54.30 -8.81
C ASP A 460 -5.78 53.62 -7.51
N MET A 461 -6.25 52.40 -7.26
CA MET A 461 -5.94 51.64 -6.03
C MET A 461 -4.78 50.66 -6.18
N THR A 462 -4.15 50.54 -7.34
CA THR A 462 -3.11 49.53 -7.56
C THR A 462 -1.76 50.06 -8.02
N PRO A 463 -1.11 51.04 -7.30
CA PRO A 463 0.29 51.32 -7.55
C PRO A 463 1.11 50.08 -7.13
N ALA A 464 1.90 49.54 -8.07
CA ALA A 464 2.77 48.41 -7.78
C ALA A 464 3.69 48.73 -6.58
N PRO A 465 3.70 47.97 -5.49
CA PRO A 465 4.53 48.26 -4.33
C PRO A 465 6.00 48.30 -4.74
N ARG A 466 6.78 49.31 -4.31
CA ARG A 466 8.19 49.41 -4.63
C ARG A 466 9.02 48.17 -4.27
N ASN A 467 8.56 47.37 -3.28
CA ASN A 467 9.22 46.17 -2.77
C ASN A 467 8.53 44.86 -3.19
N TRP A 468 7.85 44.84 -4.32
CA TRP A 468 7.11 43.67 -4.79
C TRP A 468 7.92 42.35 -4.83
N PRO A 469 9.23 42.28 -5.16
CA PRO A 469 9.97 41.02 -5.16
C PRO A 469 10.11 40.43 -3.73
N VAL A 470 10.29 41.28 -2.71
CA VAL A 470 10.39 40.86 -1.33
C VAL A 470 9.04 40.34 -0.82
N LEU A 471 7.94 40.98 -1.22
CA LEU A 471 6.58 40.56 -0.85
C LEU A 471 6.24 39.20 -1.48
N VAL A 472 6.49 39.03 -2.77
CA VAL A 472 6.26 37.75 -3.45
C VAL A 472 7.12 36.63 -2.84
N ALA A 473 8.38 36.91 -2.53
CA ALA A 473 9.25 35.95 -1.88
C ALA A 473 8.76 35.59 -0.47
N SER A 474 8.24 36.55 0.31
CA SER A 474 7.72 36.30 1.66
C SER A 474 6.44 35.46 1.63
N TRP A 475 5.50 35.80 0.74
CA TRP A 475 4.24 35.03 0.59
C TRP A 475 4.49 33.63 0.02
N GLY A 476 5.35 33.53 -1.00
CA GLY A 476 5.76 32.25 -1.55
C GLY A 476 6.48 31.38 -0.52
N GLY A 477 7.40 31.98 0.24
CA GLY A 477 8.11 31.30 1.32
C GLY A 477 7.17 30.81 2.42
N LEU A 478 6.19 31.63 2.81
CA LEU A 478 5.15 31.25 3.76
C LEU A 478 4.29 30.07 3.26
N ALA A 479 3.81 30.15 2.02
CA ALA A 479 2.99 29.09 1.42
C ALA A 479 3.75 27.76 1.31
N VAL A 480 5.02 27.81 0.85
CA VAL A 480 5.90 26.62 0.79
C VAL A 480 6.19 26.09 2.19
N GLY A 481 6.48 26.96 3.14
CA GLY A 481 6.74 26.57 4.52
C GLY A 481 5.55 25.88 5.18
N CYS A 482 4.34 26.38 5.00
CA CYS A 482 3.12 25.76 5.47
C CYS A 482 2.88 24.39 4.79
N ALA A 483 3.10 24.29 3.46
CA ALA A 483 2.99 23.03 2.74
C ALA A 483 3.96 21.97 3.29
N TRP A 484 5.21 22.35 3.55
CA TRP A 484 6.22 21.47 4.12
C TRP A 484 5.96 21.11 5.59
N ALA A 485 5.50 22.05 6.40
CA ALA A 485 5.11 21.79 7.79
C ALA A 485 3.98 20.75 7.87
N GLY A 486 2.94 20.94 7.06
CA GLY A 486 1.84 19.98 6.95
C GLY A 486 2.29 18.60 6.48
N LEU A 487 3.12 18.55 5.44
CA LEU A 487 3.66 17.32 4.87
C LEU A 487 4.54 16.55 5.86
N LEU A 488 5.50 17.23 6.48
CA LEU A 488 6.46 16.60 7.39
C LEU A 488 5.79 16.13 8.67
N ALA A 489 4.88 16.93 9.26
CA ALA A 489 4.15 16.54 10.45
C ALA A 489 3.24 15.33 10.17
N ALA A 490 2.50 15.32 9.05
CA ALA A 490 1.72 14.15 8.65
C ALA A 490 2.62 12.92 8.43
N GLY A 491 3.83 13.10 7.92
CA GLY A 491 4.82 12.04 7.72
C GLY A 491 5.37 11.46 9.04
N VAL A 492 5.62 12.31 10.04
CA VAL A 492 6.13 11.92 11.37
C VAL A 492 5.05 11.19 12.17
N PHE A 493 3.89 11.82 12.30
CA PHE A 493 2.78 11.31 13.14
C PHE A 493 1.87 10.30 12.41
N ARG A 494 2.02 10.17 11.09
CA ARG A 494 1.24 9.25 10.22
C ARG A 494 -0.26 9.52 10.18
N VAL A 495 -0.67 10.73 10.50
CA VAL A 495 -2.08 11.16 10.52
C VAL A 495 -2.19 12.52 9.86
N ALA A 496 -3.13 12.68 8.91
CA ALA A 496 -3.35 13.96 8.23
C ALA A 496 -3.71 15.09 9.20
N ALA A 497 -4.50 14.79 10.25
CA ALA A 497 -4.90 15.76 11.26
C ALA A 497 -3.69 16.40 11.98
N ALA A 498 -2.62 15.63 12.23
CA ALA A 498 -1.39 16.16 12.82
C ALA A 498 -0.69 17.16 11.87
N GLY A 499 -0.76 16.92 10.56
CA GLY A 499 -0.28 17.88 9.56
C GLY A 499 -1.03 19.20 9.62
N VAL A 500 -2.36 19.15 9.67
CA VAL A 500 -3.22 20.35 9.78
C VAL A 500 -2.96 21.08 11.10
N ALA A 501 -2.88 20.33 12.21
CA ALA A 501 -2.56 20.91 13.52
C ALA A 501 -1.21 21.61 13.53
N ALA A 502 -0.17 21.04 12.89
CA ALA A 502 1.15 21.65 12.78
C ALA A 502 1.11 22.98 11.98
N VAL A 503 0.36 23.01 10.86
CA VAL A 503 0.20 24.24 10.06
C VAL A 503 -0.39 25.38 10.90
N LEU A 504 -1.38 25.10 11.75
CA LEU A 504 -1.99 26.09 12.64
C LEU A 504 -1.15 26.39 13.88
N ALA A 505 -0.42 25.42 14.40
CA ALA A 505 0.43 25.60 15.59
C ALA A 505 1.59 26.57 15.37
N VAL A 506 2.17 26.61 14.16
CA VAL A 506 3.29 27.50 13.84
C VAL A 506 2.92 28.97 14.08
N PRO A 507 1.86 29.55 13.48
CA PRO A 507 1.51 30.94 13.69
C PRO A 507 0.90 31.22 15.07
N VAL A 508 0.12 30.28 15.62
CA VAL A 508 -0.66 30.51 16.85
C VAL A 508 0.17 30.30 18.11
N LEU A 509 1.06 29.30 18.12
CA LEU A 509 1.84 28.92 19.31
C LEU A 509 3.33 29.24 19.17
N ILE A 510 3.95 28.83 18.05
CA ILE A 510 5.42 28.89 17.95
C ILE A 510 5.90 30.32 17.64
N ALA A 511 5.24 31.05 16.76
CA ALA A 511 5.64 32.41 16.41
C ALA A 511 5.59 33.38 17.61
N PRO A 512 4.54 33.42 18.45
CA PRO A 512 4.55 34.25 19.67
C PRO A 512 5.63 33.82 20.67
N LEU A 513 5.88 32.51 20.83
CA LEU A 513 6.95 32.00 21.68
C LEU A 513 8.34 32.47 21.23
N VAL A 514 8.61 32.36 19.92
CA VAL A 514 9.87 32.83 19.32
C VAL A 514 9.99 34.35 19.46
N GLN A 515 8.90 35.09 19.25
CA GLN A 515 8.88 36.54 19.44
C GLN A 515 9.20 36.92 20.87
N ALA A 516 8.58 36.27 21.85
CA ALA A 516 8.89 36.49 23.27
C ALA A 516 10.36 36.18 23.61
N ALA A 517 10.91 35.07 23.06
CA ALA A 517 12.30 34.68 23.25
C ALA A 517 13.29 35.67 22.61
N LEU A 518 12.97 36.25 21.45
CA LEU A 518 13.83 37.24 20.75
C LEU A 518 13.84 38.61 21.40
N VAL A 519 12.87 38.92 22.28
CA VAL A 519 12.85 40.17 23.06
C VAL A 519 13.92 40.18 24.17
N VAL A 520 14.41 39.01 24.61
CA VAL A 520 15.45 38.88 25.63
C VAL A 520 16.78 39.42 25.09
N PRO A 521 17.52 40.27 25.87
CA PRO A 521 18.75 40.91 25.41
C PRO A 521 19.85 39.98 24.92
N SER A 522 19.95 38.77 25.51
CA SER A 522 20.91 37.74 25.10
C SER A 522 20.64 37.15 23.70
N ALA A 523 19.39 37.15 23.26
CA ALA A 523 19.02 36.64 21.94
C ALA A 523 19.26 37.66 20.81
N ARG A 524 19.31 38.97 21.13
CA ARG A 524 19.62 40.02 20.13
C ARG A 524 21.05 39.90 19.59
N SER A 525 21.99 39.35 20.36
CA SER A 525 23.33 39.05 19.89
C SER A 525 23.39 37.94 18.83
N ILE A 526 22.42 37.00 18.88
CA ILE A 526 22.29 35.90 17.93
C ILE A 526 21.69 36.41 16.61
N ALA A 527 20.76 37.37 16.66
CA ALA A 527 20.18 37.97 15.46
C ALA A 527 21.21 38.71 14.57
N GLY A 528 22.35 39.16 15.15
CA GLY A 528 23.48 39.75 14.41
C GLY A 528 24.45 38.72 13.79
N LEU A 529 24.34 37.44 14.14
CA LEU A 529 25.21 36.35 13.63
C LEU A 529 25.26 36.24 12.09
N PRO A 530 24.15 36.35 11.34
CA PRO A 530 24.20 36.28 9.88
C PRO A 530 25.07 37.37 9.26
N GLY A 531 25.05 38.58 9.80
CA GLY A 531 25.93 39.68 9.35
C GLY A 531 27.40 39.40 9.62
N ARG A 532 27.73 38.89 10.81
CA ARG A 532 29.10 38.52 11.19
C ARG A 532 29.66 37.34 10.42
N LEU A 533 28.81 36.32 10.13
CA LEU A 533 29.19 35.17 9.29
C LEU A 533 29.47 35.57 7.85
N ARG A 534 28.81 36.63 7.35
CA ARG A 534 29.07 37.18 6.03
C ARG A 534 30.41 37.89 5.94
N GLU A 535 30.80 38.61 6.97
CA GLU A 535 32.14 39.25 7.04
C GLU A 535 33.27 38.21 7.06
N LEU A 536 32.98 37.01 7.57
CA LEU A 536 33.92 35.88 7.59
C LEU A 536 33.88 35.03 6.29
N ALA A 537 32.85 35.16 5.45
CA ALA A 537 32.74 34.41 4.21
C ALA A 537 33.58 35.06 3.09
N TRP A 538 34.68 34.43 2.76
CA TRP A 538 35.62 34.82 1.67
C TRP A 538 35.05 34.58 0.26
N VAL A 539 33.81 34.22 0.12
CA VAL A 539 33.18 33.89 -1.16
C VAL A 539 32.45 35.14 -1.69
N GLN A 540 32.97 35.72 -2.73
CA GLN A 540 32.27 36.75 -3.52
C GLN A 540 31.18 36.09 -4.37
N LEU A 541 29.92 36.21 -3.96
CA LEU A 541 28.78 35.75 -4.69
C LEU A 541 28.38 36.76 -5.80
N PRO A 542 27.85 36.31 -6.94
CA PRO A 542 27.28 37.21 -7.96
C PRO A 542 26.23 38.14 -7.32
N GLN A 543 26.17 39.41 -7.72
CA GLN A 543 25.29 40.45 -7.12
C GLN A 543 23.82 39.99 -6.99
N GLN A 544 23.30 39.23 -7.97
CA GLN A 544 21.93 38.69 -7.92
C GLN A 544 21.76 37.62 -6.84
N ALA A 545 22.75 36.74 -6.67
CA ALA A 545 22.71 35.70 -5.62
C ALA A 545 22.81 36.32 -4.21
N ASP A 546 23.57 37.38 -4.07
CA ASP A 546 23.71 38.11 -2.82
C ASP A 546 22.40 38.83 -2.42
N LEU A 547 21.69 39.41 -3.38
CA LEU A 547 20.36 39.99 -3.19
C LEU A 547 19.35 38.95 -2.66
N TRP A 548 19.28 37.78 -3.31
CA TRP A 548 18.37 36.72 -2.90
C TRP A 548 18.74 36.12 -1.54
N LEU A 549 20.04 36.01 -1.25
CA LEU A 549 20.52 35.58 0.06
C LEU A 549 20.09 36.55 1.15
N MET A 550 20.24 37.87 0.92
CA MET A 550 19.81 38.91 1.85
C MET A 550 18.30 38.90 2.09
N VAL A 551 17.52 38.68 1.04
CA VAL A 551 16.04 38.50 1.17
C VAL A 551 15.73 37.29 2.02
N ALA A 552 16.38 36.14 1.76
CA ALA A 552 16.18 34.91 2.54
C ALA A 552 16.58 35.09 4.02
N VAL A 553 17.71 35.72 4.29
CA VAL A 553 18.17 36.02 5.66
C VAL A 553 17.19 36.94 6.38
N ARG A 554 16.69 38.00 5.73
CA ARG A 554 15.68 38.89 6.29
C ARG A 554 14.37 38.18 6.60
N LEU A 555 13.93 37.27 5.71
CA LEU A 555 12.72 36.44 5.92
C LEU A 555 12.87 35.54 7.15
N VAL A 556 14.02 34.88 7.29
CA VAL A 556 14.30 34.00 8.44
C VAL A 556 14.52 34.81 9.73
N ALA A 557 15.03 36.04 9.64
CA ALA A 557 15.22 36.92 10.80
C ALA A 557 13.90 37.48 11.36
N GLN A 558 12.82 37.46 10.61
CA GLN A 558 11.49 37.79 11.14
C GLN A 558 11.01 36.72 12.13
N PRO A 559 10.30 37.07 13.22
CA PRO A 559 9.86 36.09 14.23
C PRO A 559 9.05 34.92 13.62
N PHE A 560 8.22 35.23 12.67
CA PHE A 560 7.40 34.22 11.96
C PHE A 560 8.27 33.31 11.07
N GLY A 561 9.19 33.87 10.31
CA GLY A 561 10.14 33.12 9.48
C GLY A 561 11.06 32.24 10.33
N ALA A 562 11.55 32.76 11.47
CA ALA A 562 12.34 31.99 12.42
C ALA A 562 11.54 30.81 13.03
N ALA A 563 10.30 31.06 13.44
CA ALA A 563 9.41 30.00 13.95
C ALA A 563 9.17 28.89 12.93
N LEU A 564 8.93 29.26 11.69
CA LEU A 564 8.70 28.32 10.59
C LEU A 564 9.99 27.52 10.28
N ALA A 565 11.14 28.18 10.20
CA ALA A 565 12.43 27.54 9.95
C ALA A 565 12.81 26.54 11.07
N LEU A 566 12.62 26.92 12.33
CA LEU A 566 12.84 26.03 13.48
C LEU A 566 11.90 24.83 13.47
N SER A 567 10.61 25.07 13.20
CA SER A 567 9.61 24.00 13.12
C SER A 567 9.93 23.02 12.00
N LEU A 568 10.29 23.51 10.81
CA LEU A 568 10.69 22.67 9.68
C LEU A 568 11.95 21.86 9.98
N SER A 569 12.96 22.49 10.58
CA SER A 569 14.20 21.81 10.97
C SER A 569 13.93 20.69 11.97
N ALA A 570 13.12 20.95 13.00
CA ALA A 570 12.72 19.95 13.98
C ALA A 570 11.93 18.80 13.34
N LEU A 571 10.98 19.10 12.45
CA LEU A 571 10.19 18.10 11.75
C LEU A 571 11.04 17.26 10.76
N ILE A 572 12.00 17.86 10.05
CA ILE A 572 12.95 17.14 9.19
C ILE A 572 13.81 16.20 10.04
N CYS A 573 14.38 16.69 11.14
CA CYS A 573 15.13 15.86 12.07
C CYS A 573 14.27 14.70 12.60
N ALA A 574 13.06 14.98 13.09
CA ALA A 574 12.15 13.95 13.58
C ALA A 574 11.80 12.91 12.50
N TYR A 575 11.57 13.34 11.26
CA TYR A 575 11.32 12.47 10.13
C TYR A 575 12.52 11.56 9.81
N LEU A 576 13.72 12.11 9.77
CA LEU A 576 14.95 11.36 9.53
C LEU A 576 15.24 10.37 10.66
N PHE A 577 15.11 10.80 11.93
CA PHE A 577 15.31 9.91 13.09
C PHE A 577 14.29 8.77 13.14
N THR A 578 13.02 9.02 12.86
CA THR A 578 12.01 7.95 12.80
C THR A 578 12.27 6.97 11.66
N GLY A 579 12.85 7.44 10.57
CA GLY A 579 13.30 6.62 9.44
C GLY A 579 14.53 5.77 9.78
N LEU A 580 15.51 6.34 10.51
CA LEU A 580 16.77 5.67 10.89
C LEU A 580 16.56 4.64 12.01
N ARG A 581 15.74 4.92 13.03
CA ARG A 581 15.43 3.96 14.11
C ARG A 581 14.80 2.67 13.61
N ARG A 582 14.10 2.69 12.49
CA ARG A 582 13.58 1.47 11.85
C ARG A 582 14.67 0.64 11.18
N ARG A 583 15.78 1.25 10.73
CA ARG A 583 16.94 0.53 10.18
C ARG A 583 17.84 -0.08 11.25
N ALA A 584 17.90 0.50 12.45
CA ALA A 584 18.75 0.06 13.55
C ALA A 584 18.16 -1.06 14.42
N ARG A 585 16.96 -1.55 14.12
CA ARG A 585 16.29 -2.65 14.83
C ARG A 585 16.37 -3.99 14.10
N TRP A 586 17.35 -4.15 13.19
CA TRP A 586 17.66 -5.38 12.49
C TRP A 586 18.92 -6.02 13.06
#